data_07ad06174ea6542e35e593ffa42f7c40
#
_entry.id   07ad06174ea6542e35e593ffa42f7c40
#
_cell.length_a   1.000
_cell.length_b   1.000
_cell.length_c   1.000
_cell.angle_alpha   90.00
_cell.angle_beta   90.00
_cell.angle_gamma   90.00
#
_symmetry.space_group_name_H-M   'P 1'
#
loop_
_entity.id
_entity.type
_entity.pdbx_description
1 polymer ?
#
loop_
_entity_poly.entity_id
_entity_poly.type
_entity_poly.pdbx_seq_one_letter_code
_entity_poly.pdbx_strand_id
1 'polypeptide(L)'
;MEKHKKDNEIKAILLPEPSSSGLRGKQSVRATFKLTEKSIHAINIVSVHLGIKQKSLFDHLIEDKKCLKLIASEMKDVAFNKLNRIQKTYVLSRRTLLSLDQTAKNFNAPRDALVEFSIQRLIPIIAEEKEKHRKRKLILNEMTKHLEHGEKILQKSEKLLGKDDPVYCKFKSVIAACENTYNNIESFIERGEIIEDF
;
A
#
# COMPACT_ATOMS: atom_id res chain seq x y z
N MET A 1 -35.13 -41.70 -42.41
CA MET A 1 -33.96 -41.56 -41.47
C MET A 1 -33.45 -40.13 -41.56
N GLU A 2 -34.05 -39.25 -40.79
CA GLU A 2 -33.62 -37.84 -40.69
C GLU A 2 -32.73 -37.68 -39.44
N LYS A 3 -31.49 -37.25 -39.69
CA LYS A 3 -30.54 -36.94 -38.64
C LYS A 3 -30.75 -35.50 -38.18
N HIS A 4 -31.29 -35.31 -36.98
CA HIS A 4 -31.29 -34.03 -36.27
C HIS A 4 -29.85 -33.58 -36.00
N LYS A 5 -29.38 -32.56 -36.73
CA LYS A 5 -28.27 -31.72 -36.31
C LYS A 5 -28.78 -30.78 -35.22
N LYS A 6 -28.40 -31.01 -34.00
CA LYS A 6 -28.49 -29.99 -32.92
C LYS A 6 -27.34 -28.99 -33.10
N ASP A 7 -27.66 -27.87 -33.68
CA ASP A 7 -26.77 -26.70 -33.65
C ASP A 7 -26.73 -26.17 -32.23
N ASN A 8 -25.61 -26.42 -31.56
CA ASN A 8 -25.26 -25.73 -30.30
C ASN A 8 -24.86 -24.29 -30.65
N GLU A 9 -25.82 -23.38 -30.72
CA GLU A 9 -25.53 -21.95 -30.68
C GLU A 9 -24.93 -21.60 -29.30
N ILE A 10 -23.61 -21.47 -29.26
CA ILE A 10 -22.91 -20.82 -28.13
C ILE A 10 -23.38 -19.36 -28.16
N LYS A 11 -24.29 -19.00 -27.26
CA LYS A 11 -24.63 -17.59 -27.01
C LYS A 11 -23.33 -16.86 -26.71
N ALA A 12 -22.84 -16.05 -27.67
CA ALA A 12 -21.71 -15.17 -27.47
C ALA A 12 -22.06 -14.25 -26.30
N ILE A 13 -21.32 -14.38 -25.21
CA ILE A 13 -21.41 -13.44 -24.09
C ILE A 13 -20.92 -12.13 -24.68
N LEU A 14 -21.83 -11.16 -24.84
CA LEU A 14 -21.51 -9.79 -25.23
C LEU A 14 -20.74 -9.13 -24.06
N LEU A 15 -19.43 -9.34 -24.05
CA LEU A 15 -18.55 -8.59 -23.18
C LEU A 15 -18.46 -7.16 -23.73
N PRO A 16 -18.59 -6.12 -22.86
CA PRO A 16 -18.42 -4.75 -23.30
C PRO A 16 -17.02 -4.58 -23.88
N GLU A 17 -16.94 -4.12 -25.12
CA GLU A 17 -15.66 -3.88 -25.78
C GLU A 17 -14.82 -2.88 -24.98
N PRO A 18 -13.51 -3.13 -24.81
CA PRO A 18 -12.64 -2.19 -24.13
C PRO A 18 -12.54 -0.89 -24.93
N SER A 19 -13.15 0.17 -24.45
CA SER A 19 -13.08 1.46 -25.12
C SER A 19 -11.65 2.02 -25.11
N SER A 20 -11.20 2.58 -26.22
CA SER A 20 -9.90 3.25 -26.32
C SER A 20 -9.75 4.39 -25.30
N SER A 21 -10.86 5.04 -24.93
CA SER A 21 -10.92 6.05 -23.86
C SER A 21 -10.62 5.45 -22.48
N GLY A 22 -11.11 4.23 -22.18
CA GLY A 22 -10.81 3.52 -20.94
C GLY A 22 -9.32 3.14 -20.81
N LEU A 23 -8.71 2.73 -21.91
CA LEU A 23 -7.28 2.40 -21.95
C LEU A 23 -6.40 3.66 -21.77
N ARG A 24 -6.74 4.76 -22.46
CA ARG A 24 -6.04 6.06 -22.31
C ARG A 24 -6.18 6.63 -20.90
N GLY A 25 -7.30 6.44 -20.22
CA GLY A 25 -7.52 6.88 -18.85
C GLY A 25 -6.57 6.25 -17.82
N LYS A 26 -6.10 5.02 -18.08
CA LYS A 26 -5.15 4.29 -17.23
C LYS A 26 -3.69 4.69 -17.44
N GLN A 27 -3.38 5.49 -18.46
CA GLN A 27 -2.00 5.97 -18.69
C GLN A 27 -1.49 6.74 -17.48
N SER A 28 -0.24 6.47 -17.11
CA SER A 28 0.45 7.20 -16.05
C SER A 28 0.90 8.57 -16.54
N VAL A 29 0.61 9.59 -15.75
CA VAL A 29 1.06 10.98 -15.96
C VAL A 29 1.77 11.48 -14.71
N ARG A 30 2.69 12.43 -14.89
CA ARG A 30 3.33 13.13 -13.77
C ARG A 30 2.58 14.42 -13.50
N ALA A 31 2.28 14.66 -12.22
CA ALA A 31 1.71 15.91 -11.76
C ALA A 31 2.43 16.39 -10.50
N THR A 32 2.61 17.69 -10.41
CA THR A 32 3.32 18.35 -9.31
C THR A 32 2.31 19.09 -8.45
N PHE A 33 2.40 18.90 -7.13
CA PHE A 33 1.55 19.52 -6.13
C PHE A 33 2.40 20.21 -5.06
N LYS A 34 1.87 21.28 -4.48
CA LYS A 34 2.43 21.93 -3.28
C LYS A 34 1.70 21.38 -2.06
N LEU A 35 2.37 20.50 -1.31
CA LEU A 35 1.83 19.78 -0.16
C LEU A 35 2.61 20.10 1.11
N THR A 36 1.98 19.95 2.26
CA THR A 36 2.69 19.99 3.54
C THR A 36 3.61 18.78 3.67
N GLU A 37 4.69 18.94 4.43
CA GLU A 37 5.62 17.84 4.74
C GLU A 37 4.88 16.67 5.39
N LYS A 38 3.96 16.97 6.29
CA LYS A 38 3.07 15.98 6.93
C LYS A 38 2.29 15.14 5.93
N SER A 39 1.70 15.76 4.91
CA SER A 39 0.97 15.04 3.87
C SER A 39 1.88 14.19 2.97
N ILE A 40 3.09 14.67 2.69
CA ILE A 40 4.10 13.89 1.95
C ILE A 40 4.50 12.63 2.75
N HIS A 41 4.74 12.77 4.06
CA HIS A 41 5.03 11.65 4.95
C HIS A 41 3.85 10.67 5.04
N ALA A 42 2.62 11.16 5.17
CA ALA A 42 1.42 10.33 5.22
C ALA A 42 1.31 9.38 4.01
N ILE A 43 1.55 9.88 2.80
CA ILE A 43 1.54 9.05 1.58
C ILE A 43 2.64 7.99 1.63
N ASN A 44 3.85 8.35 2.05
CA ASN A 44 4.97 7.42 2.14
C ASN A 44 4.67 6.28 3.13
N ILE A 45 4.23 6.65 4.35
CA ILE A 45 3.91 5.70 5.41
C ILE A 45 2.85 4.70 4.95
N VAL A 46 1.71 5.19 4.46
CA VAL A 46 0.61 4.31 4.05
C VAL A 46 1.02 3.42 2.88
N SER A 47 1.78 3.95 1.92
CA SER A 47 2.28 3.17 0.79
C SER A 47 3.18 2.01 1.24
N VAL A 48 4.10 2.26 2.17
CA VAL A 48 5.03 1.26 2.71
C VAL A 48 4.27 0.21 3.53
N HIS A 49 3.45 0.65 4.49
CA HIS A 49 2.76 -0.25 5.42
C HIS A 49 1.70 -1.12 4.77
N LEU A 50 1.01 -0.62 3.75
CA LEU A 50 0.04 -1.40 2.99
C LEU A 50 0.66 -2.16 1.81
N GLY A 51 1.96 -1.99 1.53
CA GLY A 51 2.64 -2.62 0.41
C GLY A 51 2.09 -2.20 -0.95
N ILE A 52 1.51 -0.99 -1.08
CA ILE A 52 0.91 -0.48 -2.31
C ILE A 52 1.76 0.63 -2.93
N LYS A 53 1.68 0.77 -4.25
CA LYS A 53 2.36 1.85 -4.95
C LYS A 53 1.69 3.20 -4.63
N GLN A 54 2.47 4.26 -4.45
CA GLN A 54 1.95 5.63 -4.25
C GLN A 54 0.95 6.05 -5.34
N LYS A 55 1.18 5.64 -6.60
CA LYS A 55 0.23 5.87 -7.70
C LYS A 55 -1.14 5.28 -7.38
N SER A 56 -1.19 4.04 -6.92
CA SER A 56 -2.46 3.36 -6.60
C SER A 56 -3.17 4.03 -5.42
N LEU A 57 -2.39 4.47 -4.43
CA LEU A 57 -2.94 5.22 -3.29
C LEU A 57 -3.55 6.56 -3.74
N PHE A 58 -2.84 7.33 -4.57
CA PHE A 58 -3.37 8.56 -5.15
C PHE A 58 -4.63 8.34 -5.97
N ASP A 59 -4.60 7.36 -6.87
CA ASP A 59 -5.75 7.02 -7.69
C ASP A 59 -6.96 6.69 -6.80
N HIS A 60 -6.77 5.90 -5.73
CA HIS A 60 -7.83 5.56 -4.78
C HIS A 60 -8.39 6.78 -4.03
N LEU A 61 -7.52 7.67 -3.53
CA LEU A 61 -7.93 8.86 -2.78
C LEU A 61 -8.75 9.86 -3.61
N ILE A 62 -8.40 10.01 -4.89
CA ILE A 62 -8.98 11.02 -5.80
C ILE A 62 -10.14 10.46 -6.64
N GLU A 63 -10.19 9.15 -6.89
CA GLU A 63 -11.29 8.53 -7.65
C GLU A 63 -12.63 8.56 -6.92
N ASP A 64 -12.63 8.70 -5.59
CA ASP A 64 -13.83 8.91 -4.80
C ASP A 64 -14.41 10.32 -5.03
N LYS A 65 -15.15 10.45 -6.14
CA LYS A 65 -15.75 11.72 -6.56
C LYS A 65 -16.72 12.31 -5.52
N LYS A 66 -17.36 11.47 -4.70
CA LYS A 66 -18.27 11.95 -3.65
C LYS A 66 -17.48 12.67 -2.56
N CYS A 67 -16.45 12.02 -2.02
CA CYS A 67 -15.58 12.64 -1.04
C CYS A 67 -14.84 13.86 -1.58
N LEU A 68 -14.36 13.82 -2.82
CA LEU A 68 -13.66 14.95 -3.42
C LEU A 68 -14.57 16.18 -3.57
N LYS A 69 -15.84 16.00 -3.93
CA LYS A 69 -16.85 17.07 -3.98
C LYS A 69 -17.19 17.61 -2.59
N LEU A 70 -17.34 16.74 -1.59
CA LEU A 70 -17.54 17.14 -0.20
C LEU A 70 -16.38 18.03 0.28
N ILE A 71 -15.16 17.58 0.11
CA ILE A 71 -13.96 18.35 0.44
C ILE A 71 -14.01 19.72 -0.24
N ALA A 72 -14.31 19.74 -1.55
CA ALA A 72 -14.37 20.99 -2.33
C ALA A 72 -15.46 21.95 -1.84
N SER A 73 -16.61 21.44 -1.38
CA SER A 73 -17.71 22.27 -0.86
C SER A 73 -17.42 22.86 0.52
N GLU A 74 -16.68 22.13 1.36
CA GLU A 74 -16.34 22.55 2.73
C GLU A 74 -15.12 23.50 2.77
N MET A 75 -14.32 23.53 1.71
CA MET A 75 -13.09 24.33 1.64
C MET A 75 -13.27 25.84 1.53
N LYS A 76 -14.49 26.36 1.42
CA LYS A 76 -14.77 27.77 1.11
C LYS A 76 -14.16 28.79 2.08
N ASP A 77 -13.83 28.37 3.33
CA ASP A 77 -13.38 29.25 4.41
C ASP A 77 -12.01 28.91 5.01
N VAL A 78 -11.31 27.91 4.48
CA VAL A 78 -10.04 27.47 5.08
C VAL A 78 -8.88 28.30 4.55
N ALA A 79 -8.15 28.95 5.45
CA ALA A 79 -6.93 29.71 5.16
C ALA A 79 -5.80 28.80 4.63
N PHE A 80 -5.98 28.26 3.43
CA PHE A 80 -5.05 27.36 2.76
C PHE A 80 -3.66 27.99 2.53
N ASN A 81 -3.57 29.32 2.52
CA ASN A 81 -2.36 30.06 2.17
C ASN A 81 -1.30 30.16 3.29
N LYS A 82 -1.60 29.79 4.53
CA LYS A 82 -0.71 29.94 5.69
C LYS A 82 0.21 28.75 5.98
N LEU A 83 0.08 27.63 5.25
CA LEU A 83 0.87 26.44 5.49
C LEU A 83 2.17 26.43 4.68
N ASN A 84 3.28 26.10 5.34
CA ASN A 84 4.54 25.87 4.66
C ASN A 84 4.43 24.60 3.79
N ARG A 85 4.71 24.71 2.48
CA ARG A 85 4.49 23.65 1.49
C ARG A 85 5.69 23.41 0.62
N ILE A 86 5.91 22.15 0.33
CA ILE A 86 7.00 21.67 -0.52
C ILE A 86 6.41 21.21 -1.85
N GLN A 87 7.09 21.52 -2.92
CA GLN A 87 6.72 21.07 -4.25
C GLN A 87 7.16 19.61 -4.44
N LYS A 88 6.22 18.72 -4.71
CA LYS A 88 6.48 17.28 -4.92
C LYS A 88 5.75 16.78 -6.15
N THR A 89 6.47 15.97 -6.97
CA THR A 89 5.92 15.37 -8.18
C THR A 89 5.53 13.92 -7.90
N TYR A 90 4.31 13.57 -8.31
CA TYR A 90 3.75 12.23 -8.20
C TYR A 90 3.34 11.67 -9.56
N VAL A 91 3.30 10.35 -9.64
CA VAL A 91 2.75 9.62 -10.78
C VAL A 91 1.34 9.20 -10.43
N LEU A 92 0.38 9.53 -11.27
CA LEU A 92 -1.03 9.17 -11.11
C LEU A 92 -1.66 8.81 -12.46
N SER A 93 -2.88 8.28 -12.47
CA SER A 93 -3.57 8.01 -13.73
C SER A 93 -4.05 9.30 -14.37
N ARG A 94 -4.09 9.34 -15.71
CA ARG A 94 -4.67 10.48 -16.44
C ARG A 94 -6.11 10.74 -16.02
N ARG A 95 -6.89 9.69 -15.77
CA ARG A 95 -8.27 9.78 -15.32
C ARG A 95 -8.38 10.48 -13.97
N THR A 96 -7.51 10.12 -13.02
CA THR A 96 -7.43 10.76 -11.71
C THR A 96 -7.12 12.23 -11.82
N LEU A 97 -6.12 12.60 -12.63
CA LEU A 97 -5.77 14.01 -12.87
C LEU A 97 -6.92 14.80 -13.48
N LEU A 98 -7.59 14.26 -14.49
CA LEU A 98 -8.75 14.90 -15.12
C LEU A 98 -9.91 15.09 -14.14
N SER A 99 -10.19 14.08 -13.29
CA SER A 99 -11.23 14.17 -12.25
C SER A 99 -10.92 15.26 -11.23
N LEU A 100 -9.66 15.37 -10.82
CA LEU A 100 -9.18 16.40 -9.90
C LEU A 100 -9.32 17.81 -10.52
N ASP A 101 -8.85 17.99 -11.75
CA ASP A 101 -8.91 19.27 -12.47
C ASP A 101 -10.36 19.72 -12.70
N GLN A 102 -11.25 18.78 -13.03
CA GLN A 102 -12.66 19.05 -13.22
C GLN A 102 -13.34 19.48 -11.90
N THR A 103 -13.04 18.80 -10.80
CA THR A 103 -13.59 19.17 -9.49
C THR A 103 -13.06 20.52 -9.04
N ALA A 104 -11.75 20.77 -9.18
CA ALA A 104 -11.13 22.06 -8.87
C ALA A 104 -11.83 23.23 -9.61
N LYS A 105 -12.10 23.05 -10.91
CA LYS A 105 -12.81 24.06 -11.72
C LYS A 105 -14.27 24.25 -11.28
N ASN A 106 -15.01 23.16 -11.08
CA ASN A 106 -16.43 23.21 -10.75
C ASN A 106 -16.72 23.89 -9.40
N PHE A 107 -15.81 23.76 -8.44
CA PHE A 107 -15.96 24.30 -7.09
C PHE A 107 -15.08 25.52 -6.83
N ASN A 108 -14.35 26.01 -7.85
CA ASN A 108 -13.36 27.09 -7.71
C ASN A 108 -12.38 26.85 -6.54
N ALA A 109 -11.97 25.58 -6.36
CA ALA A 109 -11.10 25.14 -5.28
C ALA A 109 -9.67 24.93 -5.79
N PRO A 110 -8.62 25.34 -5.03
CA PRO A 110 -7.24 25.05 -5.41
C PRO A 110 -6.97 23.56 -5.51
N ARG A 111 -6.40 23.10 -6.62
CA ARG A 111 -6.10 21.69 -6.86
C ARG A 111 -5.22 21.06 -5.77
N ASP A 112 -4.19 21.79 -5.34
CA ASP A 112 -3.27 21.34 -4.29
C ASP A 112 -3.99 21.17 -2.95
N ALA A 113 -4.98 22.00 -2.67
CA ALA A 113 -5.78 21.89 -1.47
C ALA A 113 -6.68 20.65 -1.48
N LEU A 114 -7.31 20.34 -2.60
CA LEU A 114 -8.11 19.12 -2.75
C LEU A 114 -7.26 17.87 -2.49
N VAL A 115 -6.04 17.85 -3.01
CA VAL A 115 -5.09 16.75 -2.76
C VAL A 115 -4.67 16.70 -1.30
N GLU A 116 -4.30 17.84 -0.70
CA GLU A 116 -3.92 17.94 0.71
C GLU A 116 -4.99 17.36 1.64
N PHE A 117 -6.24 17.80 1.50
CA PHE A 117 -7.35 17.33 2.32
C PHE A 117 -7.72 15.86 2.04
N SER A 118 -7.57 15.40 0.80
CA SER A 118 -7.75 13.98 0.49
C SER A 118 -6.72 13.10 1.21
N ILE A 119 -5.48 13.57 1.33
CA ILE A 119 -4.40 12.88 2.03
C ILE A 119 -4.65 12.88 3.56
N GLN A 120 -5.20 13.96 4.12
CA GLN A 120 -5.50 14.02 5.55
C GLN A 120 -6.47 12.92 6.02
N ARG A 121 -7.27 12.36 5.13
CA ARG A 121 -8.11 11.17 5.40
C ARG A 121 -7.30 9.92 5.74
N LEU A 122 -6.01 9.90 5.46
CA LEU A 122 -5.11 8.80 5.82
C LEU A 122 -4.69 8.83 7.29
N ILE A 123 -4.87 9.94 8.02
CA ILE A 123 -4.42 10.08 9.40
C ILE A 123 -4.94 8.97 10.32
N PRO A 124 -6.24 8.61 10.30
CA PRO A 124 -6.73 7.49 11.12
C PRO A 124 -6.09 6.15 10.76
N ILE A 125 -5.83 5.91 9.47
CA ILE A 125 -5.16 4.68 8.98
C ILE A 125 -3.73 4.63 9.50
N ILE A 126 -3.02 5.77 9.48
CA ILE A 126 -1.65 5.87 10.01
C ILE A 126 -1.62 5.56 11.51
N ALA A 127 -2.58 6.07 12.28
CA ALA A 127 -2.67 5.80 13.71
C ALA A 127 -2.88 4.29 13.99
N GLU A 128 -3.74 3.63 13.22
CA GLU A 128 -3.97 2.18 13.30
C GLU A 128 -2.69 1.40 12.93
N GLU A 129 -2.03 1.78 11.83
CA GLU A 129 -0.80 1.12 11.38
C GLU A 129 0.38 1.36 12.33
N LYS A 130 0.47 2.51 12.99
CA LYS A 130 1.45 2.78 14.05
C LYS A 130 1.30 1.81 15.21
N GLU A 131 0.07 1.56 15.66
CA GLU A 131 -0.20 0.58 16.71
C GLU A 131 0.11 -0.87 16.25
N LYS A 132 -0.19 -1.22 15.00
CA LYS A 132 0.20 -2.51 14.42
C LYS A 132 1.72 -2.65 14.35
N HIS A 133 2.42 -1.60 13.95
CA HIS A 133 3.90 -1.58 13.89
C HIS A 133 4.49 -1.85 15.28
N ARG A 134 4.00 -1.18 16.31
CA ARG A 134 4.40 -1.44 17.70
C ARG A 134 4.20 -2.91 18.10
N LYS A 135 3.05 -3.50 17.75
CA LYS A 135 2.75 -4.92 18.02
C LYS A 135 3.68 -5.85 17.24
N ARG A 136 4.01 -5.53 15.97
CA ARG A 136 4.97 -6.31 15.17
C ARG A 136 6.35 -6.35 15.82
N LYS A 137 6.83 -5.24 16.39
CA LYS A 137 8.11 -5.21 17.15
C LYS A 137 8.06 -6.12 18.38
N LEU A 138 6.94 -6.20 19.09
CA LEU A 138 6.79 -7.14 20.21
C LEU A 138 6.89 -8.58 19.73
N ILE A 139 6.20 -8.93 18.64
CA ILE A 139 6.25 -10.29 18.08
C ILE A 139 7.67 -10.62 17.60
N LEU A 140 8.37 -9.69 16.95
CA LEU A 140 9.75 -9.91 16.51
C LEU A 140 10.66 -10.23 17.71
N ASN A 141 10.52 -9.54 18.83
CA ASN A 141 11.28 -9.82 20.06
C ASN A 141 11.00 -11.22 20.61
N GLU A 142 9.76 -11.70 20.56
CA GLU A 142 9.43 -13.08 20.94
C GLU A 142 10.03 -14.10 19.97
N MET A 143 10.04 -13.79 18.67
CA MET A 143 10.68 -14.65 17.66
C MET A 143 12.19 -14.73 17.85
N THR A 144 12.87 -13.64 18.24
CA THR A 144 14.30 -13.63 18.59
C THR A 144 14.59 -14.64 19.70
N LYS A 145 13.83 -14.59 20.79
CA LYS A 145 13.98 -15.53 21.91
C LYS A 145 13.74 -16.99 21.48
N HIS A 146 12.77 -17.20 20.61
CA HIS A 146 12.47 -18.53 20.06
C HIS A 146 13.62 -19.07 19.22
N LEU A 147 14.19 -18.22 18.35
CA LEU A 147 15.33 -18.59 17.51
C LEU A 147 16.56 -18.93 18.35
N GLU A 148 16.91 -18.09 19.34
CA GLU A 148 18.01 -18.36 20.29
C GLU A 148 17.83 -19.68 21.04
N HIS A 149 16.58 -20.00 21.42
CA HIS A 149 16.28 -21.27 22.06
C HIS A 149 16.45 -22.46 21.10
N GLY A 150 15.98 -22.30 19.85
CA GLY A 150 16.16 -23.29 18.80
C GLY A 150 17.63 -23.55 18.49
N GLU A 151 18.46 -22.52 18.41
CA GLU A 151 19.92 -22.67 18.23
C GLU A 151 20.59 -23.44 19.36
N LYS A 152 20.20 -23.18 20.62
CA LYS A 152 20.71 -23.95 21.78
C LYS A 152 20.35 -25.44 21.69
N ILE A 153 19.13 -25.76 21.22
CA ILE A 153 18.71 -27.14 20.99
C ILE A 153 19.53 -27.75 19.84
N LEU A 154 19.76 -27.01 18.74
CA LEU A 154 20.57 -27.47 17.62
C LEU A 154 21.99 -27.79 18.05
N GLN A 155 22.64 -26.93 18.82
CA GLN A 155 23.98 -27.19 19.38
C GLN A 155 24.01 -28.43 20.30
N LYS A 156 22.96 -28.59 21.11
CA LYS A 156 22.84 -29.79 21.96
C LYS A 156 22.67 -31.07 21.11
N SER A 157 21.85 -31.02 20.05
CA SER A 157 21.65 -32.18 19.17
C SER A 157 22.95 -32.57 18.44
N GLU A 158 23.73 -31.56 17.98
CA GLU A 158 25.06 -31.82 17.39
C GLU A 158 26.00 -32.55 18.34
N LYS A 159 26.05 -32.12 19.61
CA LYS A 159 26.91 -32.77 20.63
C LYS A 159 26.47 -34.17 20.97
N LEU A 160 25.18 -34.46 20.96
CA LEU A 160 24.64 -35.77 21.36
C LEU A 160 24.59 -36.78 20.22
N LEU A 161 24.28 -36.35 19.01
CA LEU A 161 23.99 -37.22 17.87
C LEU A 161 25.06 -37.17 16.77
N GLY A 162 25.83 -36.08 16.72
CA GLY A 162 26.75 -35.78 15.63
C GLY A 162 26.10 -35.09 14.44
N LYS A 163 26.94 -34.55 13.52
CA LYS A 163 26.50 -33.78 12.37
C LYS A 163 25.81 -34.58 11.27
N ASP A 164 26.12 -35.89 11.21
CA ASP A 164 25.60 -36.79 10.17
C ASP A 164 24.27 -37.44 10.55
N ASP A 165 23.79 -37.19 11.76
CA ASP A 165 22.53 -37.76 12.24
C ASP A 165 21.32 -37.14 11.52
N PRO A 166 20.37 -37.98 11.04
CA PRO A 166 19.19 -37.51 10.34
C PRO A 166 18.32 -36.51 11.13
N VAL A 167 18.26 -36.64 12.47
CA VAL A 167 17.49 -35.72 13.33
C VAL A 167 18.17 -34.36 13.39
N TYR A 168 19.50 -34.33 13.58
CA TYR A 168 20.28 -33.12 13.54
C TYR A 168 20.10 -32.40 12.19
N CYS A 169 20.26 -33.12 11.08
CA CYS A 169 20.13 -32.55 9.74
C CYS A 169 18.74 -31.92 9.49
N LYS A 170 17.68 -32.62 9.87
CA LYS A 170 16.30 -32.11 9.75
C LYS A 170 16.06 -30.87 10.63
N PHE A 171 16.53 -30.92 11.88
CA PHE A 171 16.36 -29.82 12.81
C PHE A 171 17.15 -28.57 12.35
N LYS A 172 18.35 -28.76 11.83
CA LYS A 172 19.15 -27.68 11.21
C LYS A 172 18.38 -26.98 10.07
N SER A 173 17.68 -27.75 9.23
CA SER A 173 16.86 -27.18 8.16
C SER A 173 15.69 -26.37 8.70
N VAL A 174 15.07 -26.78 9.82
CA VAL A 174 14.01 -26.02 10.49
C VAL A 174 14.53 -24.67 11.02
N ILE A 175 15.69 -24.69 11.70
CA ILE A 175 16.30 -23.47 12.24
C ILE A 175 16.67 -22.52 11.11
N ALA A 176 17.27 -22.99 10.02
CA ALA A 176 17.59 -22.15 8.86
C ALA A 176 16.33 -21.52 8.22
N ALA A 177 15.23 -22.26 8.15
CA ALA A 177 13.96 -21.71 7.65
C ALA A 177 13.38 -20.65 8.60
N CYS A 178 13.47 -20.87 9.92
CA CYS A 178 13.07 -19.87 10.92
C CYS A 178 13.90 -18.58 10.83
N GLU A 179 15.23 -18.70 10.69
CA GLU A 179 16.15 -17.60 10.53
C GLU A 179 15.84 -16.77 9.27
N ASN A 180 15.63 -17.41 8.12
CA ASN A 180 15.22 -16.74 6.89
C ASN A 180 13.89 -15.99 7.05
N THR A 181 12.94 -16.58 7.76
CA THR A 181 11.64 -15.96 8.02
C THR A 181 11.79 -14.76 8.95
N TYR A 182 12.60 -14.89 10.00
CA TYR A 182 12.92 -13.81 10.93
C TYR A 182 13.52 -12.62 10.18
N ASN A 183 14.55 -12.82 9.37
CA ASN A 183 15.21 -11.75 8.60
C ASN A 183 14.23 -11.04 7.66
N ASN A 184 13.29 -11.76 7.04
CA ASN A 184 12.27 -11.18 6.19
C ASN A 184 11.29 -10.28 6.98
N ILE A 185 10.88 -10.70 8.18
CA ILE A 185 9.99 -9.96 9.05
C ILE A 185 10.71 -8.73 9.61
N GLU A 186 11.95 -8.88 10.06
CA GLU A 186 12.80 -7.79 10.55
C GLU A 186 12.94 -6.69 9.47
N SER A 187 13.34 -7.06 8.26
CA SER A 187 13.44 -6.13 7.12
C SER A 187 12.11 -5.45 6.75
N PHE A 188 10.98 -6.13 6.96
CA PHE A 188 9.66 -5.52 6.78
C PHE A 188 9.39 -4.47 7.87
N ILE A 189 9.72 -4.77 9.13
CA ILE A 189 9.54 -3.85 10.28
C ILE A 189 10.45 -2.63 10.13
N GLU A 190 11.73 -2.81 9.80
CA GLU A 190 12.69 -1.72 9.59
C GLU A 190 12.22 -0.73 8.51
N ARG A 191 11.72 -1.24 7.38
CA ARG A 191 11.15 -0.37 6.33
C ARG A 191 9.95 0.42 6.78
N GLY A 192 9.26 -0.04 7.82
CA GLY A 192 8.10 0.62 8.41
C GLY A 192 8.44 1.64 9.50
N GLU A 193 9.68 1.79 9.93
CA GLU A 193 10.07 2.67 11.06
C GLU A 193 9.70 4.15 10.84
N ILE A 194 9.61 4.58 9.59
CA ILE A 194 9.18 5.95 9.24
C ILE A 194 7.83 6.35 9.87
N ILE A 195 7.01 5.38 10.29
CA ILE A 195 5.73 5.65 10.97
C ILE A 195 5.92 6.17 12.39
N GLU A 196 7.06 5.92 13.02
CA GLU A 196 7.32 6.31 14.42
C GLU A 196 7.49 7.82 14.54
N ASP A 197 8.00 8.48 13.48
CA ASP A 197 8.24 9.92 13.42
C ASP A 197 6.99 10.74 13.04
N PHE A 198 5.84 10.10 12.75
CA PHE A 198 4.58 10.74 12.38
C PHE A 198 3.74 10.99 13.65
#